data_a55ac0969e8e6a86e277de75d4ee23cd
#
_entry.id   a55ac0969e8e6a86e277de75d4ee23cd
#
_cell.length_a   1.000
_cell.length_b   1.000
_cell.length_c   1.000
_cell.angle_alpha   90.00
_cell.angle_beta   90.00
_cell.angle_gamma   90.00
#
_symmetry.space_group_name_H-M   'P 1'
#
loop_
_entity.id
_entity.type
_entity.pdbx_description
1 polymer ?
#
loop_
_entity_poly.entity_id
_entity_poly.type
_entity_poly.pdbx_seq_one_letter_code
_entity_poly.pdbx_strand_id
1 'polypeptide(L)'
;WQFRRLELGEAAAGIDWRRSARSDDLYVREREQEDPVRLLLWADGSGSMHYASTPALPSKAARAHLLLQALALAATEAEERVDVLGAERRRSPLADRLQSADTADPALQDASAGDVILLAGDFLEESTLDRLAEASDRGATGILIKVADPAEAEFPFQGRVFLTATEDSDPEADIGRADRLRSPYLAAWQAHLDRLSVAAEGAGWPIFIHRTDEDPVPLLGAIADRLRAP
;
A
#
# COMPACT_ATOMS: atom_id res chain seq x y z
N TRP A 1 2.14 2.10 -28.79
CA TRP A 1 1.51 2.53 -30.02
C TRP A 1 1.49 1.38 -30.99
N GLN A 2 0.28 0.90 -31.41
CA GLN A 2 0.14 -0.06 -32.50
C GLN A 2 -0.26 0.67 -33.78
N PHE A 3 0.10 0.09 -34.92
CA PHE A 3 -0.32 0.56 -36.21
C PHE A 3 -1.21 -0.51 -36.84
N ARG A 4 -2.47 -0.18 -37.08
CA ARG A 4 -3.36 -1.04 -37.84
C ARG A 4 -3.70 -0.44 -39.20
N ARG A 5 -4.19 -1.24 -40.12
CA ARG A 5 -4.70 -0.74 -41.38
C ARG A 5 -5.98 0.06 -41.17
N LEU A 6 -6.12 1.15 -41.93
CA LEU A 6 -7.35 1.93 -41.96
C LEU A 6 -8.49 1.09 -42.55
N GLU A 7 -9.62 1.06 -41.86
CA GLU A 7 -10.81 0.41 -42.39
C GLU A 7 -11.71 1.37 -43.15
N LEU A 8 -12.49 0.83 -44.11
CA LEU A 8 -13.40 1.62 -44.96
C LEU A 8 -14.48 2.31 -44.08
N GLY A 9 -14.49 3.64 -44.09
CA GLY A 9 -15.45 4.46 -43.35
C GLY A 9 -14.86 5.18 -42.14
N GLU A 10 -13.57 4.98 -41.82
CA GLU A 10 -12.90 5.69 -40.74
C GLU A 10 -12.43 7.09 -41.16
N ALA A 11 -12.37 7.98 -40.13
CA ALA A 11 -11.93 9.36 -40.36
C ALA A 11 -10.41 9.44 -40.67
N ALA A 12 -10.02 10.19 -41.67
CA ALA A 12 -8.63 10.35 -42.10
C ALA A 12 -7.72 11.08 -41.07
N ALA A 13 -8.29 11.62 -40.00
CA ALA A 13 -7.56 12.41 -38.99
C ALA A 13 -6.51 11.62 -38.19
N GLY A 14 -6.62 10.27 -38.18
CA GLY A 14 -5.70 9.38 -37.43
C GLY A 14 -4.59 8.75 -38.29
N ILE A 15 -4.49 9.08 -39.59
CA ILE A 15 -3.56 8.42 -40.51
C ILE A 15 -2.11 8.83 -40.23
N ASP A 16 -1.24 7.83 -40.02
CA ASP A 16 0.21 8.05 -40.04
C ASP A 16 0.72 8.10 -41.51
N TRP A 17 0.76 9.28 -42.05
CA TRP A 17 1.19 9.52 -43.44
C TRP A 17 2.61 9.08 -43.70
N ARG A 18 3.50 9.13 -42.72
CA ARG A 18 4.90 8.76 -42.85
C ARG A 18 5.08 7.25 -43.02
N ARG A 19 4.27 6.45 -42.33
CA ARG A 19 4.28 4.99 -42.47
C ARG A 19 3.51 4.57 -43.73
N SER A 20 2.37 5.17 -43.97
CA SER A 20 1.53 4.87 -45.14
C SER A 20 2.21 5.18 -46.46
N ALA A 21 3.10 6.19 -46.53
CA ALA A 21 3.87 6.53 -47.75
C ALA A 21 4.87 5.45 -48.21
N ARG A 22 5.06 4.38 -47.43
CA ARG A 22 5.99 3.27 -47.75
C ARG A 22 5.26 1.98 -48.15
N SER A 23 3.95 2.00 -48.24
CA SER A 23 3.12 0.84 -48.60
C SER A 23 1.86 1.33 -49.35
N ASP A 24 1.19 0.40 -50.01
CA ASP A 24 -0.11 0.68 -50.67
C ASP A 24 -1.28 0.73 -49.68
N ASP A 25 -1.02 0.49 -48.39
CA ASP A 25 -2.01 0.49 -47.33
C ASP A 25 -1.91 1.76 -46.47
N LEU A 26 -3.05 2.29 -46.05
CA LEU A 26 -3.11 3.38 -45.07
C LEU A 26 -3.09 2.82 -43.65
N TYR A 27 -2.22 3.37 -42.81
CA TYR A 27 -2.08 2.99 -41.43
C TYR A 27 -2.57 4.09 -40.50
N VAL A 28 -3.40 3.70 -39.51
CA VAL A 28 -3.84 4.53 -38.40
C VAL A 28 -2.94 4.26 -37.22
N ARG A 29 -2.51 5.32 -36.56
CA ARG A 29 -1.82 5.22 -35.28
C ARG A 29 -2.86 5.04 -34.19
N GLU A 30 -2.96 3.83 -33.66
CA GLU A 30 -3.84 3.49 -32.55
C GLU A 30 -3.06 3.61 -31.24
N ARG A 31 -3.60 4.37 -30.30
CA ARG A 31 -3.10 4.34 -28.95
C ARG A 31 -3.58 3.02 -28.38
N GLU A 32 -2.66 2.16 -27.98
CA GLU A 32 -3.02 0.99 -27.18
C GLU A 32 -3.69 1.55 -25.92
N GLN A 33 -4.99 1.34 -25.84
CA GLN A 33 -5.76 1.76 -24.67
C GLN A 33 -5.50 0.66 -23.65
N GLU A 34 -4.46 0.83 -22.84
CA GLU A 34 -4.30 0.04 -21.64
C GLU A 34 -5.54 0.30 -20.80
N ASP A 35 -6.27 -0.73 -20.43
CA ASP A 35 -7.37 -0.59 -19.48
C ASP A 35 -6.79 0.00 -18.19
N PRO A 36 -7.42 1.06 -17.62
CA PRO A 36 -6.88 1.68 -16.42
C PRO A 36 -6.74 0.64 -15.30
N VAL A 37 -5.56 0.56 -14.72
CA VAL A 37 -5.30 -0.29 -13.57
C VAL A 37 -6.19 0.15 -12.41
N ARG A 38 -6.75 -0.80 -11.69
CA ARG A 38 -7.49 -0.51 -10.46
C ARG A 38 -6.54 -0.61 -9.27
N LEU A 39 -6.25 0.54 -8.66
CA LEU A 39 -5.47 0.65 -7.45
C LEU A 39 -6.38 0.55 -6.23
N LEU A 40 -6.16 -0.46 -5.40
CA LEU A 40 -6.91 -0.71 -4.17
C LEU A 40 -6.06 -0.32 -2.97
N LEU A 41 -6.59 0.53 -2.11
CA LEU A 41 -5.90 1.05 -0.94
C LEU A 41 -6.49 0.46 0.34
N TRP A 42 -5.64 0.17 1.30
CA TRP A 42 -6.04 -0.16 2.66
C TRP A 42 -5.06 0.43 3.68
N ALA A 43 -5.61 1.09 4.68
CA ALA A 43 -4.90 1.52 5.87
C ALA A 43 -5.34 0.65 7.04
N ASP A 44 -4.37 0.16 7.81
CA ASP A 44 -4.61 -0.59 9.03
C ASP A 44 -5.24 0.30 10.09
N GLY A 45 -6.43 -0.09 10.56
CA GLY A 45 -7.22 0.61 11.56
C GLY A 45 -7.13 0.02 12.94
N SER A 46 -6.20 -0.89 13.20
CA SER A 46 -6.01 -1.48 14.51
C SER A 46 -5.62 -0.42 15.56
N GLY A 47 -5.91 -0.71 16.82
CA GLY A 47 -5.60 0.17 17.94
C GLY A 47 -4.11 0.54 18.03
N SER A 48 -3.22 -0.39 17.66
CA SER A 48 -1.77 -0.18 17.62
C SER A 48 -1.33 0.94 16.66
N MET A 49 -2.09 1.19 15.60
CA MET A 49 -1.79 2.25 14.63
C MET A 49 -1.97 3.67 15.15
N HIS A 50 -2.71 3.86 16.24
CA HIS A 50 -2.86 5.17 16.88
C HIS A 50 -1.63 5.59 17.72
N TYR A 51 -0.65 4.72 17.85
CA TYR A 51 0.57 4.98 18.61
C TYR A 51 1.46 6.04 17.97
N ALA A 52 2.01 6.91 18.80
CA ALA A 52 3.13 7.82 18.53
C ALA A 52 3.97 7.94 19.79
N SER A 53 5.27 7.74 19.69
CA SER A 53 6.19 7.78 20.84
C SER A 53 6.38 9.18 21.41
N THR A 54 6.13 10.22 20.62
CA THR A 54 6.17 11.63 21.03
C THR A 54 5.07 12.43 20.34
N PRO A 55 4.56 13.51 20.98
CA PRO A 55 3.58 14.41 20.33
C PRO A 55 4.11 15.15 19.09
N ALA A 56 5.42 15.14 18.87
CA ALA A 56 6.06 15.76 17.70
C ALA A 56 5.99 14.87 16.45
N LEU A 57 5.73 13.58 16.61
CA LEU A 57 5.58 12.63 15.49
C LEU A 57 4.11 12.38 15.16
N PRO A 58 3.79 12.14 13.90
CA PRO A 58 2.47 11.64 13.54
C PRO A 58 2.29 10.21 14.11
N SER A 59 1.05 9.82 14.40
CA SER A 59 0.75 8.42 14.66
C SER A 59 1.01 7.57 13.40
N LYS A 60 1.19 6.25 13.59
CA LYS A 60 1.34 5.32 12.47
C LYS A 60 0.17 5.42 11.49
N ALA A 61 -1.08 5.49 12.01
CA ALA A 61 -2.28 5.68 11.19
C ALA A 61 -2.22 6.97 10.37
N ALA A 62 -1.89 8.11 10.99
CA ALA A 62 -1.78 9.38 10.27
C ALA A 62 -0.71 9.32 9.17
N ARG A 63 0.40 8.62 9.41
CA ARG A 63 1.46 8.42 8.41
C ARG A 63 0.99 7.48 7.28
N ALA A 64 0.33 6.38 7.59
CA ALA A 64 -0.24 5.46 6.61
C ALA A 64 -1.24 6.17 5.68
N HIS A 65 -2.17 6.94 6.26
CA HIS A 65 -3.12 7.73 5.48
C HIS A 65 -2.45 8.77 4.57
N LEU A 66 -1.42 9.47 5.05
CA LEU A 66 -0.67 10.43 4.24
C LEU A 66 -0.01 9.75 3.03
N LEU A 67 0.65 8.62 3.25
CA LEU A 67 1.32 7.87 2.19
C LEU A 67 0.32 7.38 1.13
N LEU A 68 -0.77 6.76 1.56
CA LEU A 68 -1.79 6.24 0.65
C LEU A 68 -2.51 7.36 -0.11
N GLN A 69 -2.82 8.49 0.54
CA GLN A 69 -3.45 9.63 -0.13
C GLN A 69 -2.52 10.25 -1.19
N ALA A 70 -1.23 10.38 -0.91
CA ALA A 70 -0.26 10.88 -1.87
C ALA A 70 -0.12 9.96 -3.09
N LEU A 71 -0.05 8.64 -2.87
CA LEU A 71 0.00 7.64 -3.96
C LEU A 71 -1.30 7.61 -4.77
N ALA A 72 -2.45 7.74 -4.10
CA ALA A 72 -3.74 7.82 -4.77
C ALA A 72 -3.88 9.06 -5.65
N LEU A 73 -3.37 10.22 -5.19
CA LEU A 73 -3.35 11.44 -5.99
C LEU A 73 -2.51 11.24 -7.25
N ALA A 74 -1.30 10.70 -7.12
CA ALA A 74 -0.42 10.41 -8.25
C ALA A 74 -1.05 9.41 -9.24
N ALA A 75 -1.73 8.36 -8.76
CA ALA A 75 -2.45 7.41 -9.59
C ALA A 75 -3.63 8.06 -10.33
N THR A 76 -4.38 8.93 -9.65
CA THR A 76 -5.49 9.67 -10.26
C THR A 76 -5.00 10.62 -11.36
N GLU A 77 -3.86 11.28 -11.16
CA GLU A 77 -3.21 12.11 -12.19
C GLU A 77 -2.72 11.29 -13.39
N ALA A 78 -2.42 10.01 -13.18
CA ALA A 78 -2.08 9.05 -14.23
C ALA A 78 -3.31 8.40 -14.88
N GLU A 79 -4.52 8.88 -14.58
CA GLU A 79 -5.82 8.36 -15.08
C GLU A 79 -6.15 6.93 -14.61
N GLU A 80 -5.49 6.44 -13.55
CA GLU A 80 -5.78 5.16 -12.93
C GLU A 80 -7.03 5.20 -12.04
N ARG A 81 -7.66 4.07 -11.84
CA ARG A 81 -8.83 3.94 -10.97
C ARG A 81 -8.39 3.69 -9.54
N VAL A 82 -8.78 4.55 -8.61
CA VAL A 82 -8.45 4.40 -7.18
C VAL A 82 -9.70 4.04 -6.39
N ASP A 83 -9.60 2.98 -5.58
CA ASP A 83 -10.66 2.54 -4.67
C ASP A 83 -10.08 2.15 -3.30
N VAL A 84 -10.93 1.94 -2.30
CA VAL A 84 -10.55 1.56 -0.94
C VAL A 84 -11.14 0.21 -0.62
N LEU A 85 -10.30 -0.73 -0.17
CA LEU A 85 -10.72 -2.07 0.24
C LEU A 85 -11.66 -1.98 1.45
N GLY A 86 -12.72 -2.77 1.44
CA GLY A 86 -13.70 -2.83 2.51
C GLY A 86 -14.61 -1.60 2.65
N ALA A 87 -14.35 -0.51 1.91
CA ALA A 87 -15.22 0.65 1.95
C ALA A 87 -16.41 0.50 0.99
N GLU A 88 -17.59 0.87 1.46
CA GLU A 88 -18.73 1.05 0.54
C GLU A 88 -18.35 2.12 -0.51
N ARG A 89 -18.69 1.84 -1.78
CA ARG A 89 -18.55 2.80 -2.88
C ARG A 89 -19.49 4.00 -2.67
N ARG A 90 -19.12 4.88 -1.76
CA ARG A 90 -19.85 6.14 -1.51
C ARG A 90 -19.21 7.26 -2.33
N ARG A 91 -20.02 8.31 -2.60
CA ARG A 91 -19.54 9.58 -3.21
C ARG A 91 -18.74 10.45 -2.24
N SER A 92 -18.11 9.84 -1.22
CA SER A 92 -17.30 10.54 -0.23
C SER A 92 -15.88 10.76 -0.73
N PRO A 93 -15.18 11.81 -0.28
CA PRO A 93 -13.76 12.00 -0.55
C PRO A 93 -12.93 10.77 -0.17
N LEU A 94 -11.82 10.54 -0.87
CA LEU A 94 -10.95 9.39 -0.63
C LEU A 94 -10.45 9.32 0.82
N ALA A 95 -10.11 10.47 1.40
CA ALA A 95 -9.67 10.57 2.79
C ALA A 95 -10.72 10.04 3.76
N ASP A 96 -12.00 10.43 3.58
CA ASP A 96 -13.10 9.96 4.42
C ASP A 96 -13.33 8.45 4.25
N ARG A 97 -13.13 7.94 3.04
CA ARG A 97 -13.26 6.51 2.73
C ARG A 97 -12.15 5.69 3.36
N LEU A 98 -10.91 6.16 3.34
CA LEU A 98 -9.78 5.52 4.02
C LEU A 98 -10.02 5.46 5.53
N GLN A 99 -10.52 6.54 6.14
CA GLN A 99 -10.84 6.56 7.56
C GLN A 99 -12.05 5.69 7.91
N SER A 100 -13.06 5.63 7.05
CA SER A 100 -14.28 4.82 7.31
C SER A 100 -14.09 3.32 7.05
N ALA A 101 -13.08 2.95 6.28
CA ALA A 101 -12.66 1.58 6.05
C ALA A 101 -11.60 1.11 7.04
N ASP A 102 -11.49 1.83 8.16
CA ASP A 102 -10.52 1.60 9.23
C ASP A 102 -10.81 0.27 9.95
N THR A 103 -10.33 -0.80 9.37
CA THR A 103 -10.47 -2.18 9.87
C THR A 103 -9.08 -2.78 10.04
N ALA A 104 -8.92 -3.61 11.07
CA ALA A 104 -7.68 -4.36 11.29
C ALA A 104 -7.42 -5.42 10.19
N ASP A 105 -8.42 -5.72 9.37
CA ASP A 105 -8.39 -6.79 8.37
C ASP A 105 -8.75 -6.26 6.98
N PRO A 106 -7.82 -6.29 6.01
CA PRO A 106 -8.11 -5.89 4.64
C PRO A 106 -9.06 -6.89 3.97
N ALA A 107 -10.08 -6.36 3.30
CA ALA A 107 -11.02 -7.15 2.51
C ALA A 107 -10.39 -7.64 1.18
N LEU A 108 -9.29 -8.41 1.27
CA LEU A 108 -8.52 -8.86 0.10
C LEU A 108 -9.31 -9.76 -0.85
N GLN A 109 -10.40 -10.38 -0.38
CA GLN A 109 -11.33 -11.15 -1.22
C GLN A 109 -12.02 -10.29 -2.30
N ASP A 110 -12.04 -8.96 -2.15
CA ASP A 110 -12.64 -8.03 -3.11
C ASP A 110 -11.71 -7.69 -4.28
N ALA A 111 -10.45 -8.14 -4.19
CA ALA A 111 -9.47 -7.97 -5.25
C ALA A 111 -9.61 -9.02 -6.36
N SER A 112 -9.37 -8.59 -7.58
CA SER A 112 -9.47 -9.38 -8.80
C SER A 112 -8.13 -9.42 -9.56
N ALA A 113 -8.03 -10.28 -10.55
CA ALA A 113 -6.86 -10.32 -11.42
C ALA A 113 -6.63 -8.95 -12.10
N GLY A 114 -5.38 -8.49 -12.07
CA GLY A 114 -4.98 -7.19 -12.63
C GLY A 114 -5.17 -6.01 -11.66
N ASP A 115 -5.78 -6.20 -10.49
CA ASP A 115 -5.79 -5.17 -9.46
C ASP A 115 -4.39 -5.00 -8.84
N VAL A 116 -4.04 -3.77 -8.49
CA VAL A 116 -2.85 -3.44 -7.71
C VAL A 116 -3.27 -2.99 -6.32
N ILE A 117 -2.71 -3.59 -5.28
CA ILE A 117 -3.12 -3.37 -3.89
C ILE A 117 -2.00 -2.66 -3.14
N LEU A 118 -2.32 -1.58 -2.43
CA LEU A 118 -1.41 -0.92 -1.50
C LEU A 118 -1.92 -1.10 -0.08
N LEU A 119 -1.18 -1.84 0.73
CA LEU A 119 -1.48 -2.06 2.14
C LEU A 119 -0.51 -1.26 3.00
N ALA A 120 -1.00 -0.40 3.87
CA ALA A 120 -0.19 0.37 4.82
C ALA A 120 -0.63 0.09 6.25
N GLY A 121 0.27 -0.50 7.06
CA GLY A 121 -0.04 -0.90 8.42
C GLY A 121 1.17 -1.37 9.20
N ASP A 122 0.95 -1.87 10.41
CA ASP A 122 1.99 -2.54 11.18
C ASP A 122 1.91 -4.08 11.07
N PHE A 123 0.82 -4.60 10.49
CA PHE A 123 0.62 -6.03 10.16
C PHE A 123 0.83 -6.96 11.35
N LEU A 124 0.37 -6.58 12.54
CA LEU A 124 0.46 -7.43 13.73
C LEU A 124 -0.54 -8.59 13.67
N GLU A 125 -1.63 -8.44 12.93
CA GLU A 125 -2.61 -9.50 12.71
C GLU A 125 -2.08 -10.55 11.71
N GLU A 126 -1.84 -11.77 12.18
CA GLU A 126 -1.30 -12.86 11.37
C GLU A 126 -2.25 -13.26 10.21
N SER A 127 -3.55 -13.14 10.40
CA SER A 127 -4.56 -13.43 9.38
C SER A 127 -4.40 -12.62 8.10
N THR A 128 -3.86 -11.42 8.18
CA THR A 128 -3.57 -10.58 7.01
C THR A 128 -2.49 -11.22 6.12
N LEU A 129 -1.45 -11.80 6.74
CA LEU A 129 -0.34 -12.40 5.99
C LEU A 129 -0.78 -13.66 5.21
N ASP A 130 -1.65 -14.47 5.80
CA ASP A 130 -2.18 -15.67 5.15
C ASP A 130 -2.98 -15.32 3.88
N ARG A 131 -3.67 -14.20 3.87
CA ARG A 131 -4.50 -13.75 2.74
C ARG A 131 -3.74 -13.13 1.58
N LEU A 132 -2.48 -12.72 1.79
CA LEU A 132 -1.65 -12.17 0.71
C LEU A 132 -1.45 -13.21 -0.41
N ALA A 133 -1.13 -14.44 -0.03
CA ALA A 133 -0.97 -15.54 -0.98
C ALA A 133 -2.26 -15.81 -1.76
N GLU A 134 -3.40 -15.83 -1.09
CA GLU A 134 -4.70 -16.03 -1.75
C GLU A 134 -5.05 -14.91 -2.75
N ALA A 135 -4.71 -13.66 -2.45
CA ALA A 135 -4.91 -12.54 -3.37
C ALA A 135 -3.98 -12.63 -4.58
N SER A 136 -2.72 -13.00 -4.36
CA SER A 136 -1.75 -13.24 -5.42
C SER A 136 -2.16 -14.40 -6.34
N ASP A 137 -2.66 -15.51 -5.78
CA ASP A 137 -3.15 -16.67 -6.55
C ASP A 137 -4.35 -16.30 -7.44
N ARG A 138 -5.14 -15.30 -7.07
CA ARG A 138 -6.21 -14.75 -7.90
C ARG A 138 -5.71 -13.77 -8.99
N GLY A 139 -4.40 -13.51 -9.04
CA GLY A 139 -3.78 -12.63 -10.03
C GLY A 139 -3.76 -11.15 -9.65
N ALA A 140 -4.01 -10.81 -8.39
CA ALA A 140 -3.76 -9.48 -7.86
C ALA A 140 -2.27 -9.30 -7.56
N THR A 141 -1.76 -8.10 -7.76
CA THR A 141 -0.42 -7.70 -7.33
C THR A 141 -0.50 -6.67 -6.22
N GLY A 142 0.56 -6.48 -5.45
CA GLY A 142 0.47 -5.51 -4.37
C GLY A 142 1.82 -5.05 -3.84
N ILE A 143 1.76 -4.07 -2.94
CA ILE A 143 2.89 -3.50 -2.22
C ILE A 143 2.49 -3.39 -0.76
N LEU A 144 3.35 -3.85 0.14
CA LEU A 144 3.22 -3.67 1.57
C LEU A 144 4.06 -2.47 2.03
N ILE A 145 3.46 -1.62 2.85
CA ILE A 145 4.12 -0.50 3.50
C ILE A 145 4.03 -0.73 5.02
N LYS A 146 5.07 -1.31 5.61
CA LYS A 146 5.19 -1.44 7.07
C LYS A 146 5.46 -0.09 7.68
N VAL A 147 4.49 0.46 8.41
CA VAL A 147 4.66 1.72 9.15
C VAL A 147 5.06 1.42 10.58
N ALA A 148 6.13 2.04 11.05
CA ALA A 148 6.68 1.85 12.38
C ALA A 148 6.96 3.18 13.08
N ASP A 149 6.76 3.22 14.39
CA ASP A 149 7.28 4.32 15.20
C ASP A 149 8.76 4.06 15.54
N PRO A 150 9.62 5.08 15.62
CA PRO A 150 11.03 4.89 15.98
C PRO A 150 11.22 4.17 17.31
N ALA A 151 10.35 4.38 18.30
CA ALA A 151 10.45 3.68 19.59
C ALA A 151 10.13 2.18 19.48
N GLU A 152 9.34 1.74 18.51
CA GLU A 152 9.13 0.31 18.25
C GLU A 152 10.40 -0.33 17.67
N ALA A 153 11.07 0.35 16.74
CA ALA A 153 12.28 -0.18 16.12
C ALA A 153 13.50 -0.18 17.06
N GLU A 154 13.58 0.77 17.99
CA GLU A 154 14.78 1.00 18.80
C GLU A 154 14.65 0.56 20.25
N PHE A 155 13.41 0.48 20.77
CA PHE A 155 13.09 0.22 22.16
C PHE A 155 13.94 1.09 23.15
N PRO A 156 13.72 2.41 23.17
CA PRO A 156 14.55 3.33 23.96
C PRO A 156 14.21 3.36 25.43
N PHE A 157 13.27 2.53 25.88
CA PHE A 157 12.70 2.54 27.24
C PHE A 157 13.68 2.01 28.28
N GLN A 158 13.80 2.72 29.41
CA GLN A 158 14.65 2.36 30.55
C GLN A 158 13.88 2.52 31.86
N GLY A 159 14.31 1.78 32.87
CA GLY A 159 13.72 1.87 34.23
C GLY A 159 12.28 1.33 34.25
N ARG A 160 11.45 1.98 35.08
CA ARG A 160 10.05 1.59 35.25
C ARG A 160 9.18 2.24 34.17
N VAL A 161 8.42 1.45 33.44
CA VAL A 161 7.48 1.90 32.41
C VAL A 161 6.11 1.26 32.65
N PHE A 162 5.07 2.01 32.32
CA PHE A 162 3.71 1.51 32.25
C PHE A 162 3.35 1.32 30.79
N LEU A 163 3.02 0.09 30.42
CA LEU A 163 2.49 -0.21 29.10
C LEU A 163 0.98 -0.18 29.17
N THR A 164 0.36 0.69 28.41
CA THR A 164 -1.09 0.73 28.24
C THR A 164 -1.44 -0.02 26.98
N ALA A 165 -2.39 -0.93 27.08
CA ALA A 165 -2.91 -1.64 25.92
C ALA A 165 -3.52 -0.68 24.92
N THR A 166 -3.32 -0.97 23.66
CA THR A 166 -3.94 -0.23 22.54
C THR A 166 -5.29 -0.83 22.15
N GLU A 167 -5.60 -2.03 22.65
CA GLU A 167 -6.86 -2.73 22.45
C GLU A 167 -7.52 -3.04 23.79
N ASP A 168 -8.86 -3.02 23.84
CA ASP A 168 -9.66 -3.14 25.06
C ASP A 168 -9.47 -4.48 25.82
N SER A 169 -8.83 -5.46 25.22
CA SER A 169 -8.65 -6.81 25.78
C SER A 169 -7.30 -7.05 26.45
N ASP A 170 -6.33 -6.17 26.28
CA ASP A 170 -4.99 -6.37 26.80
C ASP A 170 -4.78 -5.75 28.18
N PRO A 171 -4.15 -6.46 29.13
CA PRO A 171 -3.90 -5.92 30.45
C PRO A 171 -2.84 -4.81 30.43
N GLU A 172 -3.07 -3.74 31.19
CA GLU A 172 -2.00 -2.79 31.50
C GLU A 172 -0.87 -3.52 32.23
N ALA A 173 0.37 -3.29 31.79
CA ALA A 173 1.54 -3.90 32.41
C ALA A 173 2.45 -2.86 33.06
N ASP A 174 2.69 -3.02 34.36
CA ASP A 174 3.70 -2.27 35.12
C ASP A 174 5.04 -3.01 35.05
N ILE A 175 5.96 -2.48 34.28
CA ILE A 175 7.27 -3.09 34.05
C ILE A 175 8.32 -2.34 34.85
N GLY A 176 8.78 -2.96 35.93
CA GLY A 176 9.76 -2.35 36.81
C GLY A 176 11.13 -2.09 36.17
N ARG A 177 11.50 -2.81 35.12
CA ARG A 177 12.81 -2.70 34.43
C ARG A 177 12.68 -2.97 32.94
N ALA A 178 12.33 -1.93 32.19
CA ALA A 178 12.19 -1.98 30.74
C ALA A 178 13.49 -2.37 30.01
N ASP A 179 14.63 -1.97 30.57
CA ASP A 179 15.95 -2.30 30.04
C ASP A 179 16.17 -3.82 29.85
N ARG A 180 15.55 -4.65 30.70
CA ARG A 180 15.62 -6.12 30.59
C ARG A 180 14.77 -6.68 29.45
N LEU A 181 13.75 -5.96 29.03
CA LEU A 181 12.89 -6.36 27.91
C LEU A 181 13.47 -6.00 26.54
N ARG A 182 14.45 -5.11 26.50
CA ARG A 182 14.99 -4.61 25.22
C ARG A 182 15.44 -5.73 24.28
N SER A 183 16.23 -6.67 24.79
CA SER A 183 16.75 -7.76 23.96
C SER A 183 15.66 -8.72 23.46
N PRO A 184 14.78 -9.28 24.31
CA PRO A 184 13.70 -10.14 23.81
C PRO A 184 12.69 -9.38 22.93
N TYR A 185 12.43 -8.10 23.19
CA TYR A 185 11.58 -7.28 22.34
C TYR A 185 12.15 -7.11 20.93
N LEU A 186 13.42 -6.70 20.83
CA LEU A 186 14.08 -6.53 19.52
C LEU A 186 14.18 -7.86 18.76
N ALA A 187 14.33 -8.98 19.45
CA ALA A 187 14.28 -10.29 18.84
C ALA A 187 12.87 -10.61 18.27
N ALA A 188 11.81 -10.29 19.03
CA ALA A 188 10.43 -10.46 18.57
C ALA A 188 10.09 -9.51 17.41
N TRP A 189 10.57 -8.27 17.47
CA TRP A 189 10.46 -7.30 16.37
C TRP A 189 11.10 -7.82 15.09
N GLN A 190 12.34 -8.30 15.15
CA GLN A 190 13.02 -8.87 13.99
C GLN A 190 12.29 -10.10 13.45
N ALA A 191 11.84 -11.00 14.33
CA ALA A 191 11.07 -12.16 13.93
C ALA A 191 9.74 -11.78 13.24
N HIS A 192 9.10 -10.68 13.65
CA HIS A 192 7.92 -10.15 12.96
C HIS A 192 8.26 -9.65 11.55
N LEU A 193 9.36 -8.88 11.40
CA LEU A 193 9.81 -8.41 10.08
C LEU A 193 10.18 -9.59 9.16
N ASP A 194 10.82 -10.63 9.69
CA ASP A 194 11.18 -11.81 8.93
C ASP A 194 9.93 -12.56 8.43
N ARG A 195 8.90 -12.73 9.30
CA ARG A 195 7.62 -13.35 8.88
C ARG A 195 6.92 -12.52 7.80
N LEU A 196 6.89 -11.20 7.96
CA LEU A 196 6.31 -10.29 6.99
C LEU A 196 7.02 -10.35 5.64
N SER A 197 8.35 -10.40 5.65
CA SER A 197 9.15 -10.56 4.44
C SER A 197 8.88 -11.89 3.74
N VAL A 198 8.82 -12.99 4.49
CA VAL A 198 8.50 -14.32 3.92
C VAL A 198 7.11 -14.33 3.30
N ALA A 199 6.10 -13.77 3.96
CA ALA A 199 4.75 -13.71 3.41
C ALA A 199 4.67 -12.84 2.13
N ALA A 200 5.35 -11.69 2.14
CA ALA A 200 5.42 -10.80 0.98
C ALA A 200 6.15 -11.46 -0.21
N GLU A 201 7.28 -12.12 0.05
CA GLU A 201 8.02 -12.89 -0.97
C GLU A 201 7.17 -14.02 -1.54
N GLY A 202 6.45 -14.75 -0.69
CA GLY A 202 5.53 -15.82 -1.11
C GLY A 202 4.42 -15.33 -2.03
N ALA A 203 3.93 -14.12 -1.81
CA ALA A 203 2.95 -13.47 -2.69
C ALA A 203 3.59 -12.77 -3.91
N GLY A 204 4.92 -12.63 -3.96
CA GLY A 204 5.62 -11.84 -4.97
C GLY A 204 5.42 -10.33 -4.82
N TRP A 205 5.04 -9.86 -3.64
CA TRP A 205 4.75 -8.46 -3.37
C TRP A 205 5.95 -7.80 -2.67
N PRO A 206 6.46 -6.66 -3.17
CA PRO A 206 7.50 -5.91 -2.48
C PRO A 206 6.99 -5.34 -1.15
N ILE A 207 7.89 -5.29 -0.17
CA ILE A 207 7.65 -4.65 1.12
C ILE A 207 8.58 -3.46 1.29
N PHE A 208 8.04 -2.36 1.80
CA PHE A 208 8.77 -1.18 2.23
C PHE A 208 8.54 -0.95 3.72
N ILE A 209 9.61 -0.66 4.44
CA ILE A 209 9.52 -0.28 5.86
C ILE A 209 9.71 1.23 5.93
N HIS A 210 8.79 1.92 6.63
CA HIS A 210 8.84 3.37 6.80
C HIS A 210 8.60 3.74 8.25
N ARG A 211 9.49 4.56 8.80
CA ARG A 211 9.37 5.08 10.15
C ARG A 211 8.64 6.43 10.13
N THR A 212 7.89 6.70 11.20
CA THR A 212 7.13 7.95 11.32
C THR A 212 8.01 9.19 11.46
N ASP A 213 9.28 9.05 11.84
CA ASP A 213 10.29 10.13 11.90
C ASP A 213 11.03 10.37 10.58
N GLU A 214 10.83 9.55 9.56
CA GLU A 214 11.46 9.69 8.25
C GLU A 214 10.68 10.63 7.32
N ASP A 215 11.40 11.23 6.36
CA ASP A 215 10.78 11.95 5.25
C ASP A 215 10.03 10.94 4.34
N PRO A 216 8.72 11.12 4.08
CA PRO A 216 7.96 10.22 3.22
C PRO A 216 8.31 10.32 1.73
N VAL A 217 8.92 11.41 1.27
CA VAL A 217 9.13 11.69 -0.17
C VAL A 217 9.98 10.62 -0.86
N PRO A 218 11.12 10.15 -0.31
CA PRO A 218 11.90 9.09 -0.94
C PRO A 218 11.11 7.78 -1.11
N LEU A 219 10.32 7.40 -0.11
CA LEU A 219 9.47 6.20 -0.18
C LEU A 219 8.39 6.35 -1.25
N LEU A 220 7.70 7.48 -1.28
CA LEU A 220 6.68 7.76 -2.30
C LEU A 220 7.25 7.67 -3.72
N GLY A 221 8.46 8.20 -3.94
CA GLY A 221 9.17 8.07 -5.21
C GLY A 221 9.45 6.61 -5.57
N ALA A 222 10.01 5.82 -4.64
CA ALA A 222 10.33 4.42 -4.87
C ALA A 222 9.08 3.57 -5.20
N ILE A 223 7.96 3.81 -4.50
CA ILE A 223 6.70 3.12 -4.78
C ILE A 223 6.12 3.55 -6.13
N ALA A 224 6.12 4.85 -6.44
CA ALA A 224 5.64 5.36 -7.72
C ALA A 224 6.44 4.80 -8.91
N ASP A 225 7.76 4.67 -8.78
CA ASP A 225 8.61 4.05 -9.79
C ASP A 225 8.29 2.55 -9.96
N ARG A 226 7.99 1.86 -8.84
CA ARG A 226 7.61 0.45 -8.88
C ARG A 226 6.25 0.22 -9.55
N LEU A 227 5.29 1.13 -9.32
CA LEU A 227 3.96 1.07 -9.95
C LEU A 227 4.00 1.35 -11.46
N ARG A 228 5.02 2.07 -11.94
CA ARG A 228 5.22 2.35 -13.38
C ARG A 228 6.04 1.29 -14.10
N ALA A 229 6.74 0.43 -13.37
CA ALA A 229 7.52 -0.65 -13.96
C ALA A 229 6.58 -1.73 -14.52
N PRO A 230 6.78 -2.14 -15.78
CA PRO A 230 5.97 -3.16 -16.45
C PRO A 230 6.11 -4.53 -15.78
#